data_4dcbce796419736dcf0847bddb9bd4bc
#
_entry.id   4dcbce796419736dcf0847bddb9bd4bc
#
_cell.length_a   1.000
_cell.length_b   1.000
_cell.length_c   1.000
_cell.angle_alpha   90.00
_cell.angle_beta   90.00
_cell.angle_gamma   90.00
#
_symmetry.space_group_name_H-M   'P 1'
#
loop_
_entity.id
_entity.type
_entity.pdbx_description
1 polymer ?
#
loop_
_entity_poly.entity_id
_entity_poly.type
_entity_poly.pdbx_seq_one_letter_code
_entity_poly.pdbx_strand_id
1 'polypeptide(L)'
;MNIVIFTGGESPSPEVCLPFFKRNRPDYVIAADSGLETLELYADFYGEDFSPDLILGDMDSLKDMSLLEKYKGAKQELFPSDKDFTDTELALFSARKICKSASVVLVGGNGGCMDHLVSIYDSFSEEFHADIWLCMNQAVYYLAEKKAASVFNLSPADRISVARLTSGFDNTSIEAEGFEWNCFRKKGMASVSNRISMENFANKNPARLFSVKGSFLIFAPYHCEVKI
;
A
#
# COMPACT_ATOMS: atom_id res chain seq x y z
N MET A 1 -3.64 -0.87 -15.56
CA MET A 1 -3.47 -2.22 -14.97
C MET A 1 -3.22 -2.06 -13.48
N ASN A 2 -4.03 -2.72 -12.66
CA ASN A 2 -3.89 -2.75 -11.21
C ASN A 2 -3.34 -4.13 -10.81
N ILE A 3 -2.15 -4.18 -10.25
CA ILE A 3 -1.55 -5.41 -9.71
C ILE A 3 -1.70 -5.36 -8.20
N VAL A 4 -2.34 -6.37 -7.62
CA VAL A 4 -2.50 -6.49 -6.17
C VAL A 4 -1.61 -7.61 -5.67
N ILE A 5 -0.76 -7.30 -4.69
CA ILE A 5 0.15 -8.23 -4.04
C ILE A 5 -0.36 -8.48 -2.62
N PHE A 6 -0.56 -9.73 -2.27
CA PHE A 6 -0.81 -10.16 -0.90
C PHE A 6 0.48 -10.70 -0.31
N THR A 7 0.91 -10.15 0.82
CA THR A 7 2.12 -10.58 1.54
C THR A 7 1.78 -11.12 2.93
N GLY A 8 2.70 -11.86 3.52
CA GLY A 8 2.55 -12.43 4.84
C GLY A 8 2.37 -11.38 5.94
N GLY A 9 2.14 -11.84 7.17
CA GLY A 9 1.80 -11.01 8.33
C GLY A 9 0.31 -10.70 8.42
N GLU A 10 -0.07 -9.85 9.38
CA GLU A 10 -1.46 -9.41 9.52
C GLU A 10 -1.86 -8.52 8.35
N SER A 11 -3.09 -8.62 7.93
CA SER A 11 -3.69 -7.80 6.88
C SER A 11 -4.98 -7.14 7.36
N PRO A 12 -5.39 -6.01 6.78
CA PRO A 12 -6.74 -5.50 6.99
C PRO A 12 -7.77 -6.52 6.50
N SER A 13 -8.94 -6.56 7.13
CA SER A 13 -10.01 -7.46 6.67
C SER A 13 -10.59 -7.02 5.32
N PRO A 14 -11.11 -7.96 4.51
CA PRO A 14 -11.73 -7.63 3.22
C PRO A 14 -12.84 -6.57 3.35
N GLU A 15 -13.66 -6.63 4.40
CA GLU A 15 -14.76 -5.68 4.62
C GLU A 15 -14.27 -4.26 4.79
N VAL A 16 -13.18 -4.07 5.54
CA VAL A 16 -12.57 -2.75 5.78
C VAL A 16 -11.99 -2.18 4.48
N CYS A 17 -11.46 -3.04 3.60
CA CYS A 17 -10.92 -2.64 2.31
C CYS A 17 -11.97 -2.47 1.21
N LEU A 18 -13.24 -2.81 1.48
CA LEU A 18 -14.31 -2.73 0.48
C LEU A 18 -14.43 -1.36 -0.23
N PRO A 19 -14.37 -0.20 0.49
CA PRO A 19 -14.41 1.10 -0.19
C PRO A 19 -13.26 1.31 -1.17
N PHE A 20 -12.08 0.77 -0.86
CA PHE A 20 -10.90 0.85 -1.72
C PHE A 20 -11.06 -0.04 -2.95
N PHE A 21 -11.36 -1.33 -2.80
CA PHE A 21 -11.44 -2.28 -3.90
C PHE A 21 -12.67 -2.09 -4.80
N LYS A 22 -13.73 -1.44 -4.34
CA LYS A 22 -14.81 -0.98 -5.22
C LYS A 22 -14.33 -0.02 -6.32
N ARG A 23 -13.26 0.73 -6.05
CA ARG A 23 -12.67 1.70 -7.01
C ARG A 23 -11.43 1.15 -7.73
N ASN A 24 -10.74 0.17 -7.13
CA ASN A 24 -9.44 -0.33 -7.58
C ASN A 24 -9.47 -1.86 -7.69
N ARG A 25 -10.28 -2.40 -8.61
CA ARG A 25 -10.32 -3.84 -8.84
C ARG A 25 -8.97 -4.33 -9.37
N PRO A 26 -8.52 -5.54 -8.95
CA PRO A 26 -7.30 -6.13 -9.50
C PRO A 26 -7.51 -6.54 -10.97
N ASP A 27 -6.48 -6.31 -11.79
CA ASP A 27 -6.33 -6.91 -13.11
C ASP A 27 -5.35 -8.09 -13.07
N TYR A 28 -4.52 -8.18 -12.02
CA TYR A 28 -3.54 -9.23 -11.79
C TYR A 28 -3.28 -9.37 -10.28
N VAL A 29 -3.24 -10.59 -9.78
CA VAL A 29 -3.09 -10.88 -8.35
C VAL A 29 -1.86 -11.74 -8.12
N ILE A 30 -1.02 -11.29 -7.17
CA ILE A 30 0.19 -11.99 -6.73
C ILE A 30 0.03 -12.36 -5.26
N ALA A 31 0.33 -13.59 -4.90
CA ALA A 31 0.47 -14.03 -3.52
C ALA A 31 1.95 -14.32 -3.22
N ALA A 32 2.49 -13.67 -2.19
CA ALA A 32 3.85 -13.86 -1.72
C ALA A 32 3.84 -14.66 -0.41
N ASP A 33 4.36 -15.88 -0.46
CA ASP A 33 4.47 -16.80 0.67
C ASP A 33 3.12 -16.95 1.42
N SER A 34 3.09 -16.80 2.74
CA SER A 34 1.86 -16.85 3.56
C SER A 34 0.81 -15.78 3.22
N GLY A 35 1.12 -14.82 2.36
CA GLY A 35 0.14 -13.93 1.73
C GLY A 35 -0.94 -14.66 0.94
N LEU A 36 -0.71 -15.93 0.56
CA LEU A 36 -1.71 -16.79 -0.06
C LEU A 36 -2.90 -17.07 0.89
N GLU A 37 -2.66 -17.22 2.20
CA GLU A 37 -3.73 -17.38 3.20
C GLU A 37 -4.58 -16.09 3.31
N THR A 38 -3.93 -14.93 3.25
CA THR A 38 -4.64 -13.64 3.21
C THR A 38 -5.47 -13.51 1.96
N LEU A 39 -4.90 -13.85 0.80
CA LEU A 39 -5.61 -13.81 -0.48
C LEU A 39 -6.85 -14.71 -0.46
N GLU A 40 -6.77 -15.90 0.16
CA GLU A 40 -7.91 -16.80 0.31
C GLU A 40 -9.10 -16.11 0.99
N LEU A 41 -8.87 -15.35 2.08
CA LEU A 41 -9.92 -14.60 2.76
C LEU A 41 -10.56 -13.54 1.85
N TYR A 42 -9.75 -12.92 1.00
CA TYR A 42 -10.23 -11.92 0.04
C TYR A 42 -10.99 -12.58 -1.13
N ALA A 43 -10.54 -13.74 -1.60
CA ALA A 43 -11.23 -14.53 -2.62
C ALA A 43 -12.59 -15.02 -2.14
N ASP A 44 -12.69 -15.47 -0.90
CA ASP A 44 -13.96 -15.87 -0.28
C ASP A 44 -14.94 -14.70 -0.18
N PHE A 45 -14.46 -13.49 0.06
CA PHE A 45 -15.31 -12.30 0.23
C PHE A 45 -15.68 -11.61 -1.10
N TYR A 46 -14.72 -11.48 -2.04
CA TYR A 46 -14.89 -10.73 -3.29
C TYR A 46 -15.17 -11.61 -4.51
N GLY A 47 -14.89 -12.92 -4.42
CA GLY A 47 -15.04 -13.88 -5.51
C GLY A 47 -13.80 -13.98 -6.42
N GLU A 48 -14.02 -14.49 -7.63
CA GLU A 48 -12.97 -14.89 -8.57
C GLU A 48 -12.00 -13.77 -8.99
N ASP A 49 -12.40 -12.51 -8.92
CA ASP A 49 -11.52 -11.36 -9.21
C ASP A 49 -10.25 -11.35 -8.31
N PHE A 50 -10.27 -12.08 -7.19
CA PHE A 50 -9.17 -12.21 -6.24
C PHE A 50 -8.50 -13.60 -6.30
N SER A 51 -8.65 -14.36 -7.38
CA SER A 51 -7.86 -15.57 -7.60
C SER A 51 -6.41 -15.20 -7.96
N PRO A 52 -5.40 -15.94 -7.47
CA PRO A 52 -4.00 -15.64 -7.80
C PRO A 52 -3.69 -15.97 -9.26
N ASP A 53 -2.99 -15.05 -9.93
CA ASP A 53 -2.34 -15.29 -11.22
C ASP A 53 -0.90 -15.80 -11.02
N LEU A 54 -0.24 -15.35 -9.94
CA LEU A 54 1.12 -15.74 -9.56
C LEU A 54 1.21 -16.00 -8.07
N ILE A 55 1.78 -17.13 -7.71
CA ILE A 55 2.16 -17.48 -6.33
C ILE A 55 3.68 -17.59 -6.33
N LEU A 56 4.35 -16.89 -5.42
CA LEU A 56 5.81 -16.91 -5.32
C LEU A 56 6.30 -16.93 -3.87
N GLY A 57 7.47 -17.48 -3.65
CA GLY A 57 8.12 -17.56 -2.33
C GLY A 57 8.74 -18.92 -2.07
N ASP A 58 9.23 -19.15 -0.85
CA ASP A 58 9.73 -20.46 -0.42
C ASP A 58 8.67 -21.32 0.27
N MET A 59 7.51 -20.73 0.59
CA MET A 59 6.34 -21.36 1.21
C MET A 59 6.62 -21.92 2.62
N ASP A 60 7.68 -21.49 3.27
CA ASP A 60 8.05 -21.99 4.60
C ASP A 60 7.13 -21.46 5.73
N SER A 61 6.52 -20.29 5.51
CA SER A 61 5.55 -19.67 6.44
C SER A 61 4.09 -20.01 6.10
N LEU A 62 3.83 -20.72 4.99
CA LEU A 62 2.48 -21.12 4.59
C LEU A 62 1.98 -22.28 5.46
N LYS A 63 0.92 -22.07 6.22
CA LYS A 63 0.36 -23.07 7.13
C LYS A 63 -0.53 -24.08 6.41
N ASP A 64 -1.31 -23.63 5.44
CA ASP A 64 -2.20 -24.48 4.66
C ASP A 64 -1.64 -24.74 3.25
N MET A 65 -0.83 -25.79 3.14
CA MET A 65 -0.24 -26.23 1.88
C MET A 65 -1.29 -26.70 0.83
N SER A 66 -2.54 -26.98 1.24
CA SER A 66 -3.59 -27.40 0.31
C SER A 66 -4.00 -26.25 -0.63
N LEU A 67 -3.72 -25.01 -0.28
CA LEU A 67 -3.97 -23.83 -1.12
C LEU A 67 -3.16 -23.86 -2.42
N LEU A 68 -1.95 -24.43 -2.39
CA LEU A 68 -1.14 -24.59 -3.61
C LEU A 68 -1.81 -25.55 -4.61
N GLU A 69 -2.45 -26.63 -4.14
CA GLU A 69 -3.21 -27.51 -5.02
C GLU A 69 -4.54 -26.87 -5.44
N LYS A 70 -5.24 -26.13 -4.55
CA LYS A 70 -6.44 -25.38 -4.89
C LYS A 70 -6.17 -24.42 -6.06
N TYR A 71 -5.05 -23.73 -6.02
CA TYR A 71 -4.65 -22.74 -7.02
C TYR A 71 -3.59 -23.23 -8.01
N LYS A 72 -3.58 -24.53 -8.32
CA LYS A 72 -2.65 -25.14 -9.31
C LYS A 72 -2.75 -24.56 -10.72
N GLY A 73 -3.80 -23.83 -11.03
CA GLY A 73 -3.95 -23.10 -12.29
C GLY A 73 -3.16 -21.80 -12.35
N ALA A 74 -2.76 -21.26 -11.19
CA ALA A 74 -1.90 -20.09 -11.09
C ALA A 74 -0.45 -20.46 -11.46
N LYS A 75 0.30 -19.49 -11.96
CA LYS A 75 1.74 -19.64 -12.11
C LYS A 75 2.38 -19.74 -10.73
N GLN A 76 3.24 -20.73 -10.50
CA GLN A 76 3.96 -20.89 -9.23
C GLN A 76 5.47 -20.74 -9.47
N GLU A 77 6.10 -19.81 -8.72
CA GLU A 77 7.54 -19.57 -8.74
C GLU A 77 8.12 -19.80 -7.34
N LEU A 78 8.69 -20.99 -7.15
CA LEU A 78 9.30 -21.36 -5.86
C LEU A 78 10.75 -20.89 -5.83
N PHE A 79 11.14 -20.26 -4.74
CA PHE A 79 12.49 -19.76 -4.48
C PHE A 79 13.12 -20.51 -3.31
N PRO A 80 14.47 -20.61 -3.26
CA PRO A 80 15.15 -21.10 -2.05
C PRO A 80 14.90 -20.16 -0.86
N SER A 81 14.89 -20.71 0.36
CA SER A 81 14.79 -19.89 1.59
C SER A 81 16.06 -19.07 1.83
N ASP A 82 17.22 -19.59 1.39
CA ASP A 82 18.50 -18.85 1.43
C ASP A 82 18.66 -17.94 0.20
N LYS A 83 18.14 -16.72 0.30
CA LYS A 83 18.15 -15.70 -0.73
C LYS A 83 18.31 -14.29 -0.14
N ASP A 84 18.88 -13.38 -0.92
CA ASP A 84 19.16 -12.00 -0.48
C ASP A 84 17.89 -11.09 -0.46
N PHE A 85 16.75 -11.57 -0.97
CA PHE A 85 15.51 -10.79 -1.08
C PHE A 85 14.37 -11.45 -0.29
N THR A 86 13.55 -10.64 0.35
CA THR A 86 12.28 -11.09 0.95
C THR A 86 11.27 -11.45 -0.16
N ASP A 87 10.27 -12.29 0.17
CA ASP A 87 9.22 -12.65 -0.79
C ASP A 87 8.39 -11.42 -1.22
N THR A 88 8.22 -10.45 -0.32
CA THR A 88 7.58 -9.16 -0.66
C THR A 88 8.37 -8.38 -1.71
N GLU A 89 9.70 -8.30 -1.59
CA GLU A 89 10.55 -7.63 -2.58
C GLU A 89 10.52 -8.35 -3.93
N LEU A 90 10.56 -9.70 -3.93
CA LEU A 90 10.42 -10.50 -5.14
C LEU A 90 9.06 -10.28 -5.82
N ALA A 91 7.99 -10.13 -5.04
CA ALA A 91 6.66 -9.84 -5.57
C ALA A 91 6.58 -8.44 -6.19
N LEU A 92 7.14 -7.41 -5.54
CA LEU A 92 7.25 -6.05 -6.07
C LEU A 92 8.04 -6.03 -7.38
N PHE A 93 9.18 -6.70 -7.43
CA PHE A 93 9.99 -6.84 -8.62
C PHE A 93 9.23 -7.55 -9.76
N SER A 94 8.52 -8.64 -9.44
CA SER A 94 7.71 -9.39 -10.41
C SER A 94 6.57 -8.54 -10.97
N ALA A 95 5.89 -7.77 -10.12
CA ALA A 95 4.83 -6.85 -10.54
C ALA A 95 5.35 -5.81 -11.56
N ARG A 96 6.51 -5.21 -11.30
CA ARG A 96 7.13 -4.24 -12.22
C ARG A 96 7.64 -4.88 -13.52
N LYS A 97 8.06 -6.15 -13.47
CA LYS A 97 8.39 -6.93 -14.66
C LYS A 97 7.17 -7.22 -15.53
N ILE A 98 6.03 -7.54 -14.92
CA ILE A 98 4.77 -7.79 -15.64
C ILE A 98 4.31 -6.52 -16.35
N CYS A 99 4.29 -5.38 -15.64
CA CYS A 99 3.91 -4.10 -16.23
C CYS A 99 4.58 -2.94 -15.47
N LYS A 100 5.53 -2.26 -16.12
CA LYS A 100 6.26 -1.13 -15.53
C LYS A 100 5.36 0.04 -15.11
N SER A 101 4.25 0.25 -15.82
CA SER A 101 3.30 1.34 -15.56
C SER A 101 2.07 0.90 -14.78
N ALA A 102 2.06 -0.31 -14.22
CA ALA A 102 0.97 -0.77 -13.38
C ALA A 102 0.88 0.06 -12.09
N SER A 103 -0.33 0.24 -11.59
CA SER A 103 -0.55 0.63 -10.20
C SER A 103 -0.39 -0.62 -9.33
N VAL A 104 0.60 -0.62 -8.46
CA VAL A 104 0.92 -1.76 -7.57
C VAL A 104 0.36 -1.50 -6.18
N VAL A 105 -0.52 -2.38 -5.74
CA VAL A 105 -1.14 -2.35 -4.40
C VAL A 105 -0.59 -3.50 -3.58
N LEU A 106 0.06 -3.20 -2.45
CA LEU A 106 0.51 -4.19 -1.48
C LEU A 106 -0.54 -4.32 -0.36
N VAL A 107 -0.89 -5.54 0.02
CA VAL A 107 -1.85 -5.85 1.09
C VAL A 107 -1.19 -6.73 2.14
N GLY A 108 -1.23 -6.32 3.40
CA GLY A 108 -0.64 -7.07 4.51
C GLY A 108 0.67 -6.49 5.02
N GLY A 109 1.54 -7.33 5.55
CA GLY A 109 2.84 -6.92 6.10
C GLY A 109 2.76 -6.21 7.45
N ASN A 110 1.63 -6.30 8.14
CA ASN A 110 1.44 -5.80 9.49
C ASN A 110 1.54 -6.94 10.51
N GLY A 111 1.87 -6.59 11.75
CA GLY A 111 1.90 -7.55 12.87
C GLY A 111 3.09 -8.50 12.85
N GLY A 112 3.33 -9.14 14.00
CA GLY A 112 4.42 -10.10 14.16
C GLY A 112 5.78 -9.46 14.31
N CYS A 113 6.50 -9.23 13.23
CA CYS A 113 7.87 -8.75 13.24
C CYS A 113 7.97 -7.27 12.85
N MET A 114 8.50 -6.44 13.73
CA MET A 114 8.64 -5.01 13.48
C MET A 114 9.66 -4.71 12.37
N ASP A 115 10.68 -5.51 12.23
CA ASP A 115 11.70 -5.43 11.17
C ASP A 115 11.08 -5.60 9.78
N HIS A 116 10.12 -6.51 9.61
CA HIS A 116 9.39 -6.67 8.35
C HIS A 116 8.54 -5.43 8.03
N LEU A 117 7.87 -4.83 9.02
CA LEU A 117 7.13 -3.59 8.83
C LEU A 117 8.06 -2.45 8.39
N VAL A 118 9.23 -2.33 9.02
CA VAL A 118 10.24 -1.32 8.67
C VAL A 118 10.81 -1.59 7.27
N SER A 119 11.06 -2.85 6.91
CA SER A 119 11.53 -3.23 5.57
C SER A 119 10.53 -2.83 4.48
N ILE A 120 9.22 -3.05 4.70
CA ILE A 120 8.19 -2.59 3.75
C ILE A 120 8.18 -1.05 3.65
N TYR A 121 8.32 -0.33 4.77
CA TYR A 121 8.41 1.13 4.74
C TYR A 121 9.65 1.60 3.97
N ASP A 122 10.80 0.97 4.17
CA ASP A 122 12.05 1.29 3.48
C ASP A 122 12.00 0.95 1.98
N SER A 123 11.25 -0.09 1.58
CA SER A 123 11.10 -0.47 0.18
C SER A 123 10.52 0.65 -0.70
N PHE A 124 9.80 1.62 -0.12
CA PHE A 124 9.34 2.80 -0.85
C PHE A 124 10.48 3.75 -1.27
N SER A 125 11.68 3.56 -0.75
CA SER A 125 12.89 4.28 -1.20
C SER A 125 13.59 3.58 -2.37
N GLU A 126 13.20 2.36 -2.72
CA GLU A 126 13.77 1.56 -3.77
C GLU A 126 13.09 1.80 -5.14
N GLU A 127 13.73 1.31 -6.21
CA GLU A 127 13.21 1.43 -7.58
C GLU A 127 11.90 0.65 -7.76
N PHE A 128 11.79 -0.53 -7.12
CA PHE A 128 10.62 -1.42 -7.21
C PHE A 128 9.80 -1.35 -5.93
N HIS A 129 8.91 -0.39 -5.87
CA HIS A 129 8.02 -0.17 -4.72
C HIS A 129 6.54 -0.29 -5.09
N ALA A 130 5.69 -0.44 -4.09
CA ALA A 130 4.25 -0.31 -4.25
C ALA A 130 3.86 1.17 -4.45
N ASP A 131 2.78 1.43 -5.19
CA ASP A 131 2.16 2.75 -5.24
C ASP A 131 1.22 2.96 -4.07
N ILE A 132 0.61 1.88 -3.58
CA ILE A 132 -0.34 1.90 -2.48
C ILE A 132 -0.06 0.69 -1.56
N TRP A 133 -0.08 0.92 -0.25
CA TRP A 133 0.04 -0.13 0.74
C TRP A 133 -1.17 -0.12 1.67
N LEU A 134 -1.91 -1.22 1.71
CA LEU A 134 -3.04 -1.43 2.61
C LEU A 134 -2.56 -2.14 3.87
N CYS A 135 -2.49 -1.40 4.97
CA CYS A 135 -1.92 -1.86 6.22
C CYS A 135 -2.74 -1.34 7.40
N MET A 136 -3.02 -2.18 8.39
CA MET A 136 -3.82 -1.83 9.57
C MET A 136 -5.21 -1.30 9.17
N ASN A 137 -5.49 -0.04 9.49
CA ASN A 137 -6.75 0.65 9.21
C ASN A 137 -6.61 1.82 8.22
N GLN A 138 -5.51 1.84 7.46
CA GLN A 138 -5.16 2.94 6.56
C GLN A 138 -4.63 2.42 5.23
N ALA A 139 -4.87 3.20 4.18
CA ALA A 139 -4.16 3.10 2.92
C ALA A 139 -2.99 4.10 2.92
N VAL A 140 -1.82 3.64 2.53
CA VAL A 140 -0.60 4.43 2.41
C VAL A 140 -0.30 4.63 0.93
N TYR A 141 -0.24 5.87 0.49
CA TYR A 141 -0.05 6.22 -0.93
C TYR A 141 1.33 6.84 -1.13
N TYR A 142 2.04 6.39 -2.15
CA TYR A 142 3.31 6.97 -2.56
C TYR A 142 3.07 8.24 -3.40
N LEU A 143 3.59 9.37 -2.94
CA LEU A 143 3.58 10.64 -3.68
C LEU A 143 5.00 10.95 -4.16
N ALA A 144 5.22 10.80 -5.44
CA ALA A 144 6.51 11.10 -6.08
C ALA A 144 6.83 12.60 -6.07
N GLU A 145 8.11 12.93 -6.20
CA GLU A 145 8.57 14.31 -6.38
C GLU A 145 7.87 15.00 -7.55
N LYS A 146 7.50 16.26 -7.35
CA LYS A 146 6.79 17.12 -8.33
C LYS A 146 5.41 16.61 -8.74
N LYS A 147 4.80 15.75 -7.91
CA LYS A 147 3.42 15.30 -8.06
C LYS A 147 2.51 15.93 -7.02
N ALA A 148 1.23 16.02 -7.37
CA ALA A 148 0.18 16.47 -6.48
C ALA A 148 -0.74 15.31 -6.10
N ALA A 149 -1.26 15.34 -4.88
CA ALA A 149 -2.32 14.46 -4.43
C ALA A 149 -3.53 15.28 -3.97
N SER A 150 -4.72 14.81 -4.33
CA SER A 150 -5.99 15.34 -3.83
C SER A 150 -6.71 14.26 -3.03
N VAL A 151 -7.09 14.57 -1.80
CA VAL A 151 -7.76 13.65 -0.89
C VAL A 151 -9.22 14.06 -0.74
N PHE A 152 -10.11 13.22 -1.22
CA PHE A 152 -11.55 13.42 -1.24
C PHE A 152 -12.23 12.62 -0.12
N ASN A 153 -13.48 12.96 0.18
CA ASN A 153 -14.34 12.28 1.16
C ASN A 153 -13.80 12.31 2.60
N LEU A 154 -12.94 13.28 2.92
CA LEU A 154 -12.49 13.52 4.29
C LEU A 154 -13.59 14.14 5.13
N SER A 155 -13.75 13.66 6.36
CA SER A 155 -14.54 14.28 7.42
C SER A 155 -13.62 14.92 8.47
N PRO A 156 -14.13 15.85 9.31
CA PRO A 156 -13.34 16.43 10.40
C PRO A 156 -12.87 15.41 11.46
N ALA A 157 -13.50 14.22 11.52
CA ALA A 157 -13.10 13.13 12.40
C ALA A 157 -11.91 12.33 11.86
N ASP A 158 -11.68 12.37 10.54
CA ASP A 158 -10.59 11.63 9.91
C ASP A 158 -9.22 12.21 10.22
N ARG A 159 -8.22 11.35 10.12
CA ARG A 159 -6.82 11.74 10.33
C ARG A 159 -6.00 11.35 9.10
N ILE A 160 -5.21 12.33 8.66
CA ILE A 160 -4.24 12.18 7.58
C ILE A 160 -2.86 12.40 8.16
N SER A 161 -1.91 11.56 7.77
CA SER A 161 -0.50 11.76 8.10
C SER A 161 0.33 11.78 6.82
N VAL A 162 1.47 12.45 6.89
CA VAL A 162 2.44 12.53 5.78
C VAL A 162 3.82 12.23 6.32
N ALA A 163 4.46 11.21 5.80
CA ALA A 163 5.82 10.81 6.15
C ALA A 163 6.78 11.10 5.00
N ARG A 164 8.04 11.41 5.36
CA ARG A 164 9.15 11.37 4.43
C ARG A 164 9.67 9.96 4.30
N LEU A 165 10.21 9.62 3.14
CA LEU A 165 10.99 8.40 3.00
C LEU A 165 12.33 8.52 3.74
N THR A 166 12.89 7.39 4.17
CA THR A 166 14.18 7.34 4.86
C THR A 166 15.32 7.96 4.07
N SER A 167 15.31 7.77 2.75
CA SER A 167 16.28 8.37 1.82
C SER A 167 16.20 9.90 1.71
N GLY A 168 15.14 10.52 2.21
CA GLY A 168 14.84 11.95 2.01
C GLY A 168 14.70 12.82 3.26
N PHE A 169 15.04 12.32 4.46
CA PHE A 169 14.74 13.01 5.72
C PHE A 169 15.20 14.47 5.82
N ASP A 170 16.32 14.83 5.23
CA ASP A 170 16.95 16.14 5.44
C ASP A 170 16.72 17.13 4.29
N ASN A 171 16.12 16.72 3.17
CA ASN A 171 16.12 17.55 1.96
C ASN A 171 14.83 17.44 1.15
N THR A 172 13.68 17.40 1.83
CA THR A 172 12.38 17.30 1.19
C THR A 172 11.47 18.46 1.57
N SER A 173 10.57 18.84 0.67
CA SER A 173 9.62 19.92 0.85
C SER A 173 8.28 19.56 0.26
N ILE A 174 7.21 19.79 1.03
CA ILE A 174 5.83 19.53 0.62
C ILE A 174 4.97 20.76 0.95
N GLU A 175 4.07 21.11 0.05
CA GLU A 175 3.03 22.10 0.25
C GLU A 175 1.70 21.40 0.53
N ALA A 176 0.85 22.03 1.35
CA ALA A 176 -0.44 21.50 1.72
C ALA A 176 -1.50 22.59 1.77
N GLU A 177 -2.69 22.28 1.30
CA GLU A 177 -3.84 23.16 1.25
C GLU A 177 -5.08 22.42 1.75
N GLY A 178 -5.96 23.15 2.45
CA GLY A 178 -7.23 22.60 2.91
C GLY A 178 -7.16 21.75 4.15
N PHE A 179 -6.02 21.74 4.83
CA PHE A 179 -5.86 21.13 6.15
C PHE A 179 -6.02 22.15 7.28
N GLU A 180 -6.38 21.67 8.48
CA GLU A 180 -6.49 22.49 9.67
C GLU A 180 -5.14 23.09 10.06
N TRP A 181 -4.06 22.29 9.92
CA TRP A 181 -2.70 22.71 10.21
C TRP A 181 -1.85 22.58 8.95
N ASN A 182 -1.58 23.68 8.30
CA ASN A 182 -0.67 23.74 7.14
C ASN A 182 0.81 23.80 7.56
N CYS A 183 1.11 23.38 8.78
CA CYS A 183 2.45 23.42 9.35
C CYS A 183 3.07 22.03 9.33
N PHE A 184 3.92 21.76 8.33
CA PHE A 184 4.66 20.53 8.24
C PHE A 184 5.99 20.64 8.99
N ARG A 185 6.32 19.62 9.77
CA ARG A 185 7.61 19.53 10.44
C ARG A 185 8.72 19.45 9.40
N LYS A 186 9.86 20.08 9.67
CA LYS A 186 10.98 20.11 8.74
C LYS A 186 11.80 18.80 8.74
N LYS A 187 11.68 17.96 9.77
CA LYS A 187 12.40 16.69 9.93
C LYS A 187 11.45 15.57 10.35
N GLY A 188 11.78 14.34 10.00
CA GLY A 188 10.99 13.15 10.31
C GLY A 188 9.64 13.15 9.61
N MET A 189 8.58 12.78 10.33
CA MET A 189 7.21 12.91 9.83
C MET A 189 6.91 14.35 9.44
N ALA A 190 6.40 14.56 8.22
CA ALA A 190 6.04 15.90 7.74
C ALA A 190 4.81 16.44 8.50
N SER A 191 3.79 15.58 8.67
CA SER A 191 2.58 15.88 9.44
C SER A 191 2.04 14.61 10.08
N VAL A 192 1.48 14.68 11.27
CA VAL A 192 0.87 13.56 11.98
C VAL A 192 -0.54 13.95 12.42
N SER A 193 -1.50 13.08 12.12
CA SER A 193 -2.89 13.22 12.56
C SER A 193 -3.54 14.56 12.21
N ASN A 194 -3.20 15.12 11.06
CA ASN A 194 -3.86 16.31 10.51
C ASN A 194 -5.30 15.98 10.08
N ARG A 195 -6.10 16.97 9.86
CA ARG A 195 -7.50 16.84 9.42
C ARG A 195 -7.86 17.89 8.37
N ILE A 196 -8.96 17.66 7.67
CA ILE A 196 -9.51 18.66 6.76
C ILE A 196 -9.91 19.93 7.54
N SER A 197 -9.67 21.11 7.00
CA SER A 197 -10.16 22.37 7.57
C SER A 197 -11.68 22.43 7.47
N MET A 198 -12.31 23.11 8.45
CA MET A 198 -13.77 23.27 8.45
C MET A 198 -14.28 24.01 7.23
N GLU A 199 -13.49 24.93 6.67
CA GLU A 199 -13.81 25.65 5.44
C GLU A 199 -13.86 24.70 4.23
N ASN A 200 -12.81 23.89 4.03
CA ASN A 200 -12.77 22.92 2.93
C ASN A 200 -13.86 21.86 3.08
N PHE A 201 -14.11 21.39 4.29
CA PHE A 201 -15.19 20.45 4.55
C PHE A 201 -16.57 21.03 4.20
N ALA A 202 -16.88 22.25 4.66
CA ALA A 202 -18.15 22.90 4.37
C ALA A 202 -18.37 23.14 2.86
N ASN A 203 -17.30 23.49 2.13
CA ASN A 203 -17.32 23.72 0.69
C ASN A 203 -17.18 22.45 -0.15
N LYS A 204 -17.06 21.27 0.49
CA LYS A 204 -16.79 19.98 -0.17
C LYS A 204 -15.54 19.96 -1.06
N ASN A 205 -14.56 20.78 -0.71
CA ASN A 205 -13.27 20.84 -1.40
C ASN A 205 -12.35 19.74 -0.89
N PRO A 206 -11.54 19.09 -1.75
CA PRO A 206 -10.53 18.14 -1.30
C PRO A 206 -9.41 18.86 -0.55
N ALA A 207 -8.74 18.14 0.34
CA ALA A 207 -7.44 18.55 0.83
C ALA A 207 -6.37 18.17 -0.20
N ARG A 208 -5.34 19.02 -0.38
CA ARG A 208 -4.32 18.87 -1.41
C ARG A 208 -2.93 18.87 -0.82
N LEU A 209 -2.08 18.08 -1.45
CA LEU A 209 -0.65 17.98 -1.16
C LEU A 209 0.13 18.09 -2.47
N PHE A 210 1.23 18.84 -2.46
CA PHE A 210 2.13 18.95 -3.59
C PHE A 210 3.57 18.71 -3.12
N SER A 211 4.21 17.67 -3.64
CA SER A 211 5.61 17.42 -3.37
C SER A 211 6.48 18.36 -4.20
N VAL A 212 7.08 19.34 -3.56
CA VAL A 212 8.02 20.29 -4.20
C VAL A 212 9.37 19.61 -4.42
N LYS A 213 9.85 18.87 -3.43
CA LYS A 213 11.12 18.16 -3.47
C LYS A 213 11.08 16.88 -2.65
N GLY A 214 11.54 15.78 -3.27
CA GLY A 214 11.55 14.45 -2.67
C GLY A 214 10.18 13.77 -2.71
N SER A 215 10.12 12.53 -2.26
CA SER A 215 8.90 11.74 -2.24
C SER A 215 8.35 11.58 -0.83
N PHE A 216 7.05 11.30 -0.73
CA PHE A 216 6.33 11.21 0.55
C PHE A 216 5.37 10.02 0.55
N LEU A 217 5.01 9.56 1.75
CA LEU A 217 3.90 8.64 1.98
C LEU A 217 2.73 9.39 2.62
N ILE A 218 1.54 9.22 2.07
CA ILE A 218 0.28 9.78 2.56
C ILE A 218 -0.52 8.67 3.20
N PHE A 219 -0.83 8.78 4.49
CA PHE A 219 -1.65 7.83 5.24
C PHE A 219 -3.08 8.37 5.31
N ALA A 220 -4.02 7.63 4.73
CA ALA A 220 -5.42 8.03 4.67
C ALA A 220 -6.36 6.87 5.05
N PRO A 221 -7.56 7.14 5.61
CA PRO A 221 -8.58 6.11 5.81
C PRO A 221 -9.02 5.46 4.50
N TYR A 222 -9.43 4.19 4.52
CA TYR A 222 -9.84 3.43 3.33
C TYR A 222 -11.02 4.01 2.56
N HIS A 223 -11.93 4.73 3.23
CA HIS A 223 -13.07 5.36 2.58
C HIS A 223 -12.68 6.61 1.78
N CYS A 224 -11.53 7.22 2.08
CA CYS A 224 -11.04 8.35 1.32
C CYS A 224 -10.59 7.92 -0.08
N GLU A 225 -10.76 8.82 -1.04
CA GLU A 225 -10.22 8.66 -2.38
C GLU A 225 -9.01 9.57 -2.53
N VAL A 226 -7.85 9.00 -2.84
CA VAL A 226 -6.62 9.76 -3.12
C VAL A 226 -6.32 9.67 -4.60
N LYS A 227 -6.21 10.83 -5.25
CA LYS A 227 -5.82 10.96 -6.67
C LYS A 227 -4.47 11.64 -6.76
N ILE A 228 -3.51 10.98 -7.40
CA ILE A 228 -2.13 11.45 -7.63
C ILE A 228 -1.91 11.75 -9.10
#